data_573e66f3db63fe28b43df034559d04d7
#
_entry.id   573e66f3db63fe28b43df034559d04d7
#
_cell.length_a   1.000
_cell.length_b   1.000
_cell.length_c   1.000
_cell.angle_alpha   90.00
_cell.angle_beta   90.00
_cell.angle_gamma   90.00
#
_symmetry.space_group_name_H-M   'P 1'
#
loop_
_entity.id
_entity.type
_entity.pdbx_description
1 polymer ?
#
loop_
_entity_poly.entity_id
_entity_poly.type
_entity_poly.pdbx_seq_one_letter_code
_entity_poly.pdbx_strand_id
1 'polypeptide(L)'
;MSLRSWLKKTSTAPSWVARRLRLASSRRSVASRTTSPAEPRTVDSYRHDGLTFDVLDQGPTDGIPVVLLHGFPQDATSWARVSDLLVAAGCRTLAPDQRGYSPGARPPEISAYAVRHLVGDVVALLDAAGLERTHLVGHDWGGGVAWECAARHPGRFASLTVVSTPHPRALDWAFRHSDQGLRSWYMLAFQLPWLPERLLVRGFSARLQRTGMPPALAEHYAARFATPADLFGPVAWYRAAFALPQPGRVRPPILSNSPSARAARDPDARETRETREARETRHTVTIPTTYVWGNTDFALGRAAAERTARHVSGDYRFVELDGGHWLPETHPEELAGEILARAAAS
;
A
#
# COMPACT_ATOMS: atom_id res chain seq x y z
N MET A 1 24.31 13.58 8.85
CA MET A 1 24.52 14.71 7.90
C MET A 1 23.33 15.65 8.04
N SER A 2 23.52 16.97 8.26
CA SER A 2 22.39 17.86 8.52
C SER A 2 21.68 18.27 7.22
N LEU A 3 20.36 18.50 7.30
CA LEU A 3 19.49 18.98 6.21
C LEU A 3 20.10 20.18 5.44
N ARG A 4 20.81 21.05 6.14
CA ARG A 4 21.52 22.21 5.58
C ARG A 4 22.70 21.85 4.66
N SER A 5 23.30 20.66 4.81
CA SER A 5 24.42 20.22 3.95
C SER A 5 23.94 19.59 2.65
N TRP A 6 22.75 19.03 2.68
CA TRP A 6 22.09 18.45 1.48
C TRP A 6 21.53 19.56 0.57
N LEU A 7 20.88 20.57 1.15
CA LEU A 7 20.36 21.74 0.40
C LEU A 7 21.46 22.58 -0.26
N LYS A 8 22.70 22.53 0.22
CA LYS A 8 23.85 23.19 -0.44
C LYS A 8 24.46 22.42 -1.58
N LYS A 9 24.22 21.11 -1.68
CA LYS A 9 24.69 20.25 -2.80
C LYS A 9 23.73 20.16 -3.96
N THR A 10 22.46 20.52 -3.77
CA THR A 10 21.43 20.59 -4.83
C THR A 10 21.02 22.03 -5.04
N SER A 11 21.90 22.80 -5.67
CA SER A 11 21.67 24.22 -5.99
C SER A 11 20.81 24.40 -7.24
N THR A 12 19.67 23.71 -7.32
CA THR A 12 18.56 24.07 -8.22
C THR A 12 17.32 23.29 -7.79
N ALA A 13 16.31 23.98 -7.29
CA ALA A 13 14.97 23.43 -7.27
C ALA A 13 14.62 22.95 -8.70
N PRO A 14 14.10 21.75 -8.91
CA PRO A 14 13.80 21.28 -10.25
C PRO A 14 12.92 22.27 -10.97
N SER A 15 13.27 22.63 -12.21
CA SER A 15 12.63 23.68 -13.04
C SER A 15 11.13 23.46 -13.28
N TRP A 16 10.59 22.29 -12.98
CA TRP A 16 9.19 21.95 -13.08
C TRP A 16 8.31 22.56 -11.97
N VAL A 17 8.86 22.82 -10.77
CA VAL A 17 8.15 23.51 -9.67
C VAL A 17 7.81 24.94 -10.11
N ALA A 18 8.75 25.63 -10.76
CA ALA A 18 8.53 26.98 -11.28
C ALA A 18 7.62 27.04 -12.52
N ARG A 19 7.48 25.95 -13.28
CA ARG A 19 6.68 25.93 -14.51
C ARG A 19 5.18 25.77 -14.23
N ARG A 20 4.78 25.05 -13.19
CA ARG A 20 3.35 24.85 -12.86
C ARG A 20 2.71 26.09 -12.23
N LEU A 21 3.48 26.88 -11.46
CA LEU A 21 2.99 28.15 -10.89
C LEU A 21 2.66 29.23 -11.92
N ARG A 22 3.18 29.12 -13.17
CA ARG A 22 2.90 30.09 -14.24
C ARG A 22 1.74 29.69 -15.17
N LEU A 23 1.26 28.46 -15.14
CA LEU A 23 0.18 28.00 -16.01
C LEU A 23 -1.22 28.12 -15.39
N ALA A 24 -1.32 28.44 -14.10
CA ALA A 24 -2.59 28.58 -13.39
C ALA A 24 -3.30 29.93 -13.60
N SER A 25 -2.64 30.92 -14.28
CA SER A 25 -3.17 32.29 -14.36
C SER A 25 -3.89 32.67 -15.66
N SER A 26 -4.14 31.74 -16.60
CA SER A 26 -4.80 32.07 -17.86
C SER A 26 -5.74 30.98 -18.37
N ARG A 27 -6.93 30.85 -17.81
CA ARG A 27 -8.10 30.32 -18.55
C ARG A 27 -9.39 30.97 -18.06
N ARG A 28 -9.93 31.86 -18.85
CA ARG A 28 -11.32 32.31 -18.73
C ARG A 28 -12.25 31.36 -19.50
N SER A 29 -13.24 30.92 -18.75
CA SER A 29 -14.65 30.65 -19.11
C SER A 29 -15.02 30.15 -20.51
N VAL A 30 -15.47 28.87 -20.58
CA VAL A 30 -16.65 28.49 -21.36
C VAL A 30 -17.46 27.54 -20.48
N ALA A 31 -18.72 27.92 -20.20
CA ALA A 31 -19.61 27.17 -19.34
C ALA A 31 -20.25 26.00 -20.11
N SER A 32 -19.89 24.77 -19.74
CA SER A 32 -20.74 23.60 -19.95
C SER A 32 -21.04 23.01 -18.57
N ARG A 33 -22.32 22.69 -18.29
CA ARG A 33 -22.76 22.06 -17.06
C ARG A 33 -22.28 20.61 -17.03
N THR A 34 -21.04 20.43 -16.68
CA THR A 34 -20.48 19.20 -16.12
C THR A 34 -20.29 19.46 -14.64
N THR A 35 -20.70 18.54 -13.79
CA THR A 35 -20.43 18.59 -12.34
C THR A 35 -18.95 18.90 -12.16
N SER A 36 -18.64 20.09 -11.64
CA SER A 36 -17.26 20.48 -11.33
C SER A 36 -16.63 19.42 -10.44
N PRO A 37 -15.39 19.00 -10.70
CA PRO A 37 -14.64 18.21 -9.74
C PRO A 37 -14.69 18.93 -8.38
N ALA A 38 -14.87 18.19 -7.30
CA ALA A 38 -14.86 18.78 -5.97
C ALA A 38 -13.49 19.43 -5.75
N GLU A 39 -13.46 20.66 -5.20
CA GLU A 39 -12.19 21.32 -4.88
C GLU A 39 -11.45 20.54 -3.78
N PRO A 40 -10.10 20.44 -3.84
CA PRO A 40 -9.31 19.79 -2.81
C PRO A 40 -9.58 20.41 -1.43
N ARG A 41 -9.85 19.57 -0.45
CA ARG A 41 -10.17 19.98 0.93
C ARG A 41 -9.42 19.12 1.93
N THR A 42 -9.05 19.68 3.09
CA THR A 42 -8.45 18.93 4.19
C THR A 42 -9.42 17.88 4.72
N VAL A 43 -8.91 16.69 5.03
CA VAL A 43 -9.67 15.52 5.49
C VAL A 43 -8.95 14.91 6.69
N ASP A 44 -9.52 15.06 7.88
CA ASP A 44 -9.09 14.37 9.11
C ASP A 44 -9.75 13.01 9.28
N SER A 45 -10.89 12.80 8.60
CA SER A 45 -11.61 11.53 8.56
C SER A 45 -12.47 11.42 7.31
N TYR A 46 -12.78 10.17 6.89
CA TYR A 46 -13.72 9.89 5.79
C TYR A 46 -14.59 8.67 6.10
N ARG A 47 -15.64 8.46 5.29
CA ARG A 47 -16.57 7.33 5.47
C ARG A 47 -16.65 6.48 4.21
N HIS A 48 -16.61 5.15 4.41
CA HIS A 48 -16.86 4.16 3.37
C HIS A 48 -17.47 2.89 3.98
N ASP A 49 -18.42 2.23 3.29
CA ASP A 49 -19.11 1.02 3.75
C ASP A 49 -19.72 1.14 5.17
N GLY A 50 -20.16 2.32 5.58
CA GLY A 50 -20.66 2.59 6.93
C GLY A 50 -19.60 2.73 8.01
N LEU A 51 -18.32 2.59 7.66
CA LEU A 51 -17.16 2.73 8.54
C LEU A 51 -16.61 4.16 8.49
N THR A 52 -15.88 4.57 9.54
CA THR A 52 -15.18 5.86 9.62
C THR A 52 -13.70 5.62 9.79
N PHE A 53 -12.92 6.29 8.96
CA PHE A 53 -11.45 6.15 8.89
C PHE A 53 -10.79 7.45 9.29
N ASP A 54 -9.80 7.39 10.18
CA ASP A 54 -8.97 8.53 10.54
C ASP A 54 -7.86 8.71 9.50
N VAL A 55 -7.46 9.96 9.24
CA VAL A 55 -6.44 10.33 8.25
C VAL A 55 -5.49 11.36 8.83
N LEU A 56 -4.21 11.17 8.63
CA LEU A 56 -3.20 12.22 8.78
C LEU A 56 -3.06 12.93 7.42
N ASP A 57 -3.67 14.11 7.30
CA ASP A 57 -3.60 14.96 6.10
C ASP A 57 -2.68 16.14 6.39
N GLN A 58 -1.54 16.19 5.73
CA GLN A 58 -0.47 17.16 6.00
C GLN A 58 -0.02 17.86 4.72
N GLY A 59 0.44 19.10 4.88
CA GLY A 59 0.91 19.94 3.77
C GLY A 59 -0.17 20.80 3.12
N PRO A 60 0.19 21.57 2.07
CA PRO A 60 -0.74 22.49 1.41
C PRO A 60 -1.81 21.72 0.62
N THR A 61 -3.06 22.14 0.70
CA THR A 61 -4.20 21.48 0.03
C THR A 61 -4.07 21.46 -1.49
N ASP A 62 -3.35 22.40 -2.08
CA ASP A 62 -3.01 22.53 -3.50
C ASP A 62 -1.65 21.88 -3.85
N GLY A 63 -0.97 21.27 -2.87
CA GLY A 63 0.27 20.53 -3.07
C GLY A 63 0.08 19.27 -3.94
N ILE A 64 1.20 18.68 -4.36
CA ILE A 64 1.18 17.41 -5.10
C ILE A 64 0.63 16.31 -4.18
N PRO A 65 -0.54 15.70 -4.49
CA PRO A 65 -1.17 14.78 -3.57
C PRO A 65 -0.49 13.40 -3.61
N VAL A 66 -0.13 12.90 -2.41
CA VAL A 66 0.49 11.60 -2.18
C VAL A 66 -0.30 10.84 -1.11
N VAL A 67 -0.85 9.68 -1.45
CA VAL A 67 -1.48 8.77 -0.48
C VAL A 67 -0.45 7.75 0.00
N LEU A 68 -0.38 7.55 1.33
CA LEU A 68 0.61 6.72 2.01
C LEU A 68 -0.10 5.60 2.78
N LEU A 69 -0.01 4.36 2.31
CA LEU A 69 -0.68 3.20 2.92
C LEU A 69 0.32 2.39 3.76
N HIS A 70 0.07 2.29 5.06
CA HIS A 70 0.90 1.54 6.01
C HIS A 70 0.68 0.02 5.92
N GLY A 71 1.56 -0.76 6.53
CA GLY A 71 1.47 -2.21 6.62
C GLY A 71 1.10 -2.75 8.00
N PHE A 72 1.32 -4.05 8.19
CA PHE A 72 1.15 -4.75 9.45
C PHE A 72 2.48 -4.78 10.24
N PRO A 73 2.47 -4.49 11.50
CA PRO A 73 1.40 -4.00 12.38
C PRO A 73 1.54 -2.49 12.66
N GLN A 74 1.69 -1.72 11.62
CA GLN A 74 1.87 -0.28 11.68
C GLN A 74 0.53 0.47 11.74
N ASP A 75 0.59 1.79 11.73
CA ASP A 75 -0.52 2.72 11.53
C ASP A 75 -0.06 3.90 10.67
N ALA A 76 -0.89 4.92 10.50
CA ALA A 76 -0.57 6.08 9.68
C ALA A 76 0.72 6.79 10.11
N THR A 77 1.13 6.68 11.40
CA THR A 77 2.34 7.33 11.93
C THR A 77 3.64 6.72 11.42
N SER A 78 3.60 5.51 10.82
CA SER A 78 4.78 4.90 10.18
C SER A 78 5.38 5.78 9.08
N TRP A 79 4.55 6.62 8.49
CA TRP A 79 4.94 7.54 7.42
C TRP A 79 5.37 8.93 7.91
N ALA A 80 5.36 9.21 9.24
CA ALA A 80 5.56 10.57 9.76
C ALA A 80 6.83 11.24 9.21
N ARG A 81 7.99 10.54 9.27
CA ARG A 81 9.25 11.08 8.77
C ARG A 81 9.26 11.29 7.25
N VAL A 82 8.68 10.35 6.51
CA VAL A 82 8.55 10.47 5.04
C VAL A 82 7.60 11.61 4.69
N SER A 83 6.47 11.73 5.40
CA SER A 83 5.51 12.82 5.22
C SER A 83 6.15 14.20 5.44
N ASP A 84 6.92 14.36 6.53
CA ASP A 84 7.62 15.63 6.80
C ASP A 84 8.52 16.05 5.63
N LEU A 85 9.25 15.09 5.06
CA LEU A 85 10.15 15.33 3.93
C LEU A 85 9.38 15.66 2.63
N LEU A 86 8.28 14.96 2.37
CA LEU A 86 7.42 15.22 1.21
C LEU A 86 6.71 16.57 1.33
N VAL A 87 6.20 16.92 2.51
CA VAL A 87 5.56 18.22 2.78
C VAL A 87 6.57 19.36 2.61
N ALA A 88 7.79 19.19 3.12
CA ALA A 88 8.87 20.16 2.92
C ALA A 88 9.22 20.38 1.45
N ALA A 89 8.94 19.39 0.59
CA ALA A 89 9.10 19.45 -0.86
C ALA A 89 7.85 19.99 -1.61
N GLY A 90 6.79 20.41 -0.88
CA GLY A 90 5.57 20.97 -1.47
C GLY A 90 4.50 19.92 -1.81
N CYS A 91 4.60 18.70 -1.30
CA CYS A 91 3.55 17.71 -1.43
C CYS A 91 2.47 17.89 -0.36
N ARG A 92 1.26 17.38 -0.65
CA ARG A 92 0.24 17.07 0.34
C ARG A 92 0.23 15.56 0.57
N THR A 93 0.36 15.11 1.80
CA THR A 93 0.35 13.69 2.17
C THR A 93 -0.94 13.33 2.89
N LEU A 94 -1.54 12.21 2.48
CA LEU A 94 -2.72 11.63 3.12
C LEU A 94 -2.38 10.21 3.56
N ALA A 95 -2.21 9.99 4.86
CA ALA A 95 -1.93 8.70 5.45
C ALA A 95 -3.13 8.24 6.29
N PRO A 96 -4.00 7.36 5.78
CA PRO A 96 -5.12 6.83 6.54
C PRO A 96 -4.67 5.71 7.49
N ASP A 97 -5.31 5.66 8.68
CA ASP A 97 -5.40 4.41 9.42
C ASP A 97 -6.36 3.48 8.67
N GLN A 98 -5.85 2.40 8.12
CA GLN A 98 -6.61 1.55 7.21
C GLN A 98 -7.68 0.71 7.96
N ARG A 99 -8.53 0.00 7.21
CA ARG A 99 -9.58 -0.89 7.75
C ARG A 99 -8.98 -1.90 8.74
N GLY A 100 -9.56 -2.00 9.93
CA GLY A 100 -9.05 -2.82 11.04
C GLY A 100 -8.10 -2.09 11.98
N TYR A 101 -7.58 -0.94 11.55
CA TYR A 101 -6.66 -0.10 12.33
C TYR A 101 -7.36 1.14 12.87
N SER A 102 -8.08 1.88 12.05
CA SER A 102 -8.90 3.00 12.51
C SER A 102 -9.98 2.52 13.50
N PRO A 103 -10.16 3.18 14.65
CA PRO A 103 -11.15 2.77 15.65
C PRO A 103 -12.58 2.67 15.11
N GLY A 104 -12.96 3.56 14.19
CA GLY A 104 -14.27 3.57 13.53
C GLY A 104 -14.40 2.58 12.36
N ALA A 105 -13.36 1.80 12.04
CA ALA A 105 -13.32 0.92 10.88
C ALA A 105 -12.85 -0.51 11.21
N ARG A 106 -13.40 -1.11 12.26
CA ARG A 106 -13.08 -2.46 12.75
C ARG A 106 -14.26 -3.42 12.65
N PRO A 107 -14.73 -3.79 11.44
CA PRO A 107 -15.82 -4.73 11.28
C PRO A 107 -15.47 -6.10 11.88
N PRO A 108 -16.41 -6.85 12.47
CA PRO A 108 -16.15 -8.13 13.07
C PRO A 108 -16.06 -9.30 12.05
N GLU A 109 -16.53 -9.09 10.82
CA GLU A 109 -16.57 -10.12 9.78
C GLU A 109 -15.25 -10.16 9.00
N ILE A 110 -14.62 -11.33 8.92
CA ILE A 110 -13.38 -11.53 8.14
C ILE A 110 -13.59 -11.15 6.66
N SER A 111 -14.76 -11.41 6.10
CA SER A 111 -15.07 -11.09 4.70
C SER A 111 -15.04 -9.60 4.38
N ALA A 112 -15.23 -8.74 5.39
CA ALA A 112 -15.14 -7.29 5.25
C ALA A 112 -13.70 -6.80 4.99
N TYR A 113 -12.70 -7.64 5.24
CA TYR A 113 -11.29 -7.35 4.96
C TYR A 113 -10.82 -7.86 3.59
N ALA A 114 -11.73 -8.30 2.73
CA ALA A 114 -11.36 -8.69 1.37
C ALA A 114 -10.83 -7.48 0.58
N VAL A 115 -9.83 -7.72 -0.26
CA VAL A 115 -9.06 -6.67 -0.97
C VAL A 115 -9.95 -5.67 -1.74
N ARG A 116 -11.10 -6.10 -2.25
CA ARG A 116 -12.05 -5.19 -2.92
C ARG A 116 -12.55 -4.05 -2.02
N HIS A 117 -12.75 -4.33 -0.72
CA HIS A 117 -13.16 -3.32 0.25
C HIS A 117 -12.00 -2.38 0.58
N LEU A 118 -10.78 -2.94 0.74
CA LEU A 118 -9.57 -2.16 0.99
C LEU A 118 -9.25 -1.20 -0.16
N VAL A 119 -9.43 -1.65 -1.40
CA VAL A 119 -9.32 -0.79 -2.60
C VAL A 119 -10.41 0.29 -2.59
N GLY A 120 -11.65 -0.08 -2.26
CA GLY A 120 -12.77 0.87 -2.12
C GLY A 120 -12.50 1.95 -1.08
N ASP A 121 -11.87 1.60 0.05
CA ASP A 121 -11.50 2.56 1.10
C ASP A 121 -10.52 3.62 0.57
N VAL A 122 -9.53 3.22 -0.24
CA VAL A 122 -8.58 4.17 -0.84
C VAL A 122 -9.27 5.09 -1.85
N VAL A 123 -10.15 4.56 -2.70
CA VAL A 123 -10.92 5.39 -3.66
C VAL A 123 -11.82 6.37 -2.92
N ALA A 124 -12.49 5.92 -1.85
CA ALA A 124 -13.35 6.79 -1.03
C ALA A 124 -12.56 7.90 -0.32
N LEU A 125 -11.31 7.65 0.09
CA LEU A 125 -10.42 8.70 0.60
C LEU A 125 -10.16 9.77 -0.45
N LEU A 126 -9.85 9.39 -1.69
CA LEU A 126 -9.61 10.34 -2.79
C LEU A 126 -10.87 11.19 -3.03
N ASP A 127 -12.04 10.56 -3.06
CA ASP A 127 -13.32 11.24 -3.27
C ASP A 127 -13.62 12.22 -2.12
N ALA A 128 -13.37 11.80 -0.87
CA ALA A 128 -13.52 12.64 0.31
C ALA A 128 -12.58 13.85 0.30
N ALA A 129 -11.35 13.69 -0.17
CA ALA A 129 -10.37 14.75 -0.29
C ALA A 129 -10.54 15.66 -1.53
N GLY A 130 -11.49 15.35 -2.41
CA GLY A 130 -11.69 16.07 -3.67
C GLY A 130 -10.55 15.87 -4.66
N LEU A 131 -9.87 14.71 -4.61
CA LEU A 131 -8.72 14.40 -5.45
C LEU A 131 -9.13 13.52 -6.63
N GLU A 132 -9.00 14.04 -7.82
CA GLU A 132 -9.24 13.27 -9.05
C GLU A 132 -8.14 12.23 -9.27
N ARG A 133 -6.89 12.61 -9.04
CA ARG A 133 -5.70 11.77 -9.28
C ARG A 133 -4.60 12.08 -8.26
N THR A 134 -3.87 11.04 -7.80
CA THR A 134 -2.82 11.15 -6.78
C THR A 134 -1.64 10.23 -7.08
N HIS A 135 -0.50 10.46 -6.44
CA HIS A 135 0.57 9.48 -6.34
C HIS A 135 0.26 8.53 -5.20
N LEU A 136 0.39 7.22 -5.45
CA LEU A 136 0.09 6.18 -4.46
C LEU A 136 1.37 5.53 -3.97
N VAL A 137 1.51 5.46 -2.65
CA VAL A 137 2.62 4.79 -1.98
C VAL A 137 2.06 3.74 -1.03
N GLY A 138 2.65 2.55 -0.97
CA GLY A 138 2.22 1.52 -0.03
C GLY A 138 3.37 0.67 0.46
N HIS A 139 3.38 0.37 1.76
CA HIS A 139 4.33 -0.51 2.41
C HIS A 139 3.64 -1.77 2.93
N ASP A 140 4.28 -2.93 2.85
CA ASP A 140 3.78 -4.23 3.33
C ASP A 140 2.34 -4.50 2.85
N TRP A 141 1.35 -4.70 3.72
CA TRP A 141 -0.05 -4.84 3.32
C TRP A 141 -0.59 -3.65 2.55
N GLY A 142 -0.19 -2.42 2.93
CA GLY A 142 -0.52 -1.22 2.14
C GLY A 142 0.05 -1.28 0.73
N GLY A 143 1.22 -1.91 0.54
CA GLY A 143 1.78 -2.21 -0.77
C GLY A 143 0.91 -3.20 -1.56
N GLY A 144 0.41 -4.25 -0.89
CA GLY A 144 -0.53 -5.20 -1.49
C GLY A 144 -1.81 -4.51 -1.99
N VAL A 145 -2.37 -3.59 -1.19
CA VAL A 145 -3.54 -2.77 -1.58
C VAL A 145 -3.19 -1.83 -2.72
N ALA A 146 -2.02 -1.19 -2.66
CA ALA A 146 -1.59 -0.24 -3.69
C ALA A 146 -1.42 -0.90 -5.07
N TRP A 147 -0.89 -2.13 -5.15
CA TRP A 147 -0.85 -2.91 -6.38
C TRP A 147 -2.25 -3.11 -6.99
N GLU A 148 -3.21 -3.50 -6.17
CA GLU A 148 -4.60 -3.73 -6.62
C GLU A 148 -5.32 -2.43 -6.99
N CYS A 149 -5.06 -1.32 -6.28
CA CYS A 149 -5.55 0.01 -6.63
C CYS A 149 -5.05 0.44 -8.01
N ALA A 150 -3.74 0.32 -8.26
CA ALA A 150 -3.13 0.70 -9.53
C ALA A 150 -3.63 -0.16 -10.71
N ALA A 151 -3.84 -1.46 -10.48
CA ALA A 151 -4.34 -2.37 -11.52
C ALA A 151 -5.82 -2.15 -11.85
N ARG A 152 -6.66 -1.82 -10.84
CA ARG A 152 -8.12 -1.69 -11.02
C ARG A 152 -8.58 -0.28 -11.36
N HIS A 153 -7.85 0.73 -10.89
CA HIS A 153 -8.20 2.14 -11.03
C HIS A 153 -7.04 2.99 -11.55
N PRO A 154 -6.38 2.60 -12.69
CA PRO A 154 -5.18 3.29 -13.17
C PRO A 154 -5.41 4.78 -13.45
N GLY A 155 -6.65 5.20 -13.76
CA GLY A 155 -6.99 6.60 -13.98
C GLY A 155 -6.96 7.47 -12.70
N ARG A 156 -7.03 6.86 -11.50
CA ARG A 156 -7.01 7.57 -10.22
C ARG A 156 -5.58 7.80 -9.69
N PHE A 157 -4.58 7.19 -10.31
CA PHE A 157 -3.20 7.26 -9.83
C PHE A 157 -2.25 7.73 -10.91
N ALA A 158 -1.45 8.75 -10.61
CA ALA A 158 -0.43 9.28 -11.50
C ALA A 158 0.78 8.35 -11.56
N SER A 159 1.15 7.81 -10.40
CA SER A 159 2.20 6.80 -10.28
C SER A 159 1.99 5.93 -9.04
N LEU A 160 2.76 4.87 -8.98
CA LEU A 160 2.81 3.92 -7.87
C LEU A 160 4.24 3.83 -7.32
N THR A 161 4.39 3.89 -5.99
CA THR A 161 5.61 3.47 -5.31
C THR A 161 5.26 2.39 -4.29
N VAL A 162 5.84 1.20 -4.42
CA VAL A 162 5.61 0.12 -3.46
C VAL A 162 6.90 -0.19 -2.72
N VAL A 163 6.78 -0.30 -1.41
CA VAL A 163 7.90 -0.55 -0.50
C VAL A 163 7.75 -1.94 0.09
N SER A 164 8.79 -2.72 0.03
CA SER A 164 8.94 -4.10 0.51
C SER A 164 8.08 -5.13 -0.24
N THR A 165 6.79 -4.88 -0.45
CA THR A 165 5.85 -5.88 -0.97
C THR A 165 5.95 -6.08 -2.47
N PRO A 166 6.37 -7.27 -2.95
CA PRO A 166 6.39 -7.57 -4.38
C PRO A 166 4.98 -7.64 -4.96
N HIS A 167 4.88 -7.56 -6.27
CA HIS A 167 3.59 -7.75 -6.94
C HIS A 167 2.93 -9.08 -6.52
N PRO A 168 1.62 -9.13 -6.21
CA PRO A 168 0.95 -10.32 -5.67
C PRO A 168 1.18 -11.60 -6.49
N ARG A 169 1.26 -11.50 -7.81
CA ARG A 169 1.57 -12.66 -8.68
C ARG A 169 3.03 -13.10 -8.60
N ALA A 170 3.94 -12.17 -8.38
CA ALA A 170 5.35 -12.50 -8.16
C ALA A 170 5.52 -13.23 -6.82
N LEU A 171 4.80 -12.77 -5.80
CA LEU A 171 4.76 -13.42 -4.49
C LEU A 171 4.15 -14.83 -4.57
N ASP A 172 3.01 -15.01 -5.26
CA ASP A 172 2.38 -16.30 -5.47
C ASP A 172 3.29 -17.29 -6.22
N TRP A 173 4.06 -16.81 -7.19
CA TRP A 173 5.08 -17.61 -7.86
C TRP A 173 6.21 -17.99 -6.90
N ALA A 174 6.72 -17.05 -6.09
CA ALA A 174 7.81 -17.27 -5.16
C ALA A 174 7.46 -18.29 -4.07
N PHE A 175 6.21 -18.33 -3.60
CA PHE A 175 5.73 -19.37 -2.69
C PHE A 175 5.94 -20.81 -3.21
N ARG A 176 5.96 -21.00 -4.53
CA ARG A 176 6.13 -22.31 -5.17
C ARG A 176 7.56 -22.59 -5.63
N HIS A 177 8.40 -21.55 -5.78
CA HIS A 177 9.68 -21.67 -6.49
C HIS A 177 10.88 -21.12 -5.69
N SER A 178 10.67 -20.73 -4.42
CA SER A 178 11.72 -20.19 -3.55
C SER A 178 11.46 -20.54 -2.08
N ASP A 179 12.30 -20.01 -1.18
CA ASP A 179 12.14 -20.12 0.27
C ASP A 179 11.01 -19.24 0.86
N GLN A 180 10.25 -18.52 0.01
CA GLN A 180 9.20 -17.61 0.46
C GLN A 180 8.18 -18.28 1.36
N GLY A 181 7.82 -19.54 1.10
CA GLY A 181 6.91 -20.30 1.95
C GLY A 181 7.41 -20.45 3.38
N LEU A 182 8.72 -20.64 3.54
CA LEU A 182 9.36 -20.72 4.87
C LEU A 182 9.37 -19.35 5.57
N ARG A 183 9.66 -18.28 4.85
CA ARG A 183 9.63 -16.90 5.38
C ARG A 183 8.23 -16.50 5.84
N SER A 184 7.22 -16.97 5.14
CA SER A 184 5.80 -16.62 5.36
C SER A 184 5.02 -17.64 6.21
N TRP A 185 5.68 -18.52 6.94
CA TRP A 185 5.02 -19.55 7.78
C TRP A 185 3.99 -18.98 8.76
N TYR A 186 4.24 -17.76 9.26
CA TYR A 186 3.35 -17.06 10.19
C TYR A 186 1.97 -16.77 9.58
N MET A 187 1.85 -16.63 8.26
CA MET A 187 0.58 -16.42 7.58
C MET A 187 -0.36 -17.63 7.76
N LEU A 188 0.19 -18.85 7.83
CA LEU A 188 -0.57 -20.05 8.18
C LEU A 188 -0.97 -20.05 9.65
N ALA A 189 -0.08 -19.65 10.55
CA ALA A 189 -0.38 -19.53 11.97
C ALA A 189 -1.52 -18.53 12.23
N PHE A 190 -1.59 -17.44 11.46
CA PHE A 190 -2.64 -16.42 11.54
C PHE A 190 -4.02 -16.92 11.08
N GLN A 191 -4.11 -18.09 10.43
CA GLN A 191 -5.40 -18.71 10.11
C GLN A 191 -6.10 -19.31 11.34
N LEU A 192 -5.36 -19.57 12.41
CA LEU A 192 -5.94 -20.09 13.65
C LEU A 192 -6.85 -19.04 14.27
N PRO A 193 -8.04 -19.43 14.78
CA PRO A 193 -8.93 -18.47 15.43
C PRO A 193 -8.36 -18.05 16.81
N TRP A 194 -8.48 -16.78 17.16
CA TRP A 194 -8.17 -16.13 18.45
C TRP A 194 -6.75 -16.37 19.03
N LEU A 195 -6.06 -17.42 18.64
CA LEU A 195 -4.76 -17.79 19.21
C LEU A 195 -3.63 -16.81 18.77
N PRO A 196 -3.50 -16.43 17.49
CA PRO A 196 -2.46 -15.50 17.04
C PRO A 196 -2.50 -14.17 17.78
N GLU A 197 -3.68 -13.58 17.94
CA GLU A 197 -3.85 -12.29 18.62
C GLU A 197 -3.38 -12.36 20.07
N ARG A 198 -3.74 -13.43 20.79
CA ARG A 198 -3.31 -13.65 22.19
C ARG A 198 -1.81 -13.86 22.33
N LEU A 199 -1.18 -14.53 21.37
CA LEU A 199 0.26 -14.76 21.37
C LEU A 199 1.05 -13.52 20.96
N LEU A 200 0.54 -12.75 19.99
CA LEU A 200 1.20 -11.54 19.51
C LEU A 200 1.31 -10.48 20.59
N VAL A 201 0.26 -10.20 21.35
CA VAL A 201 0.27 -9.20 22.42
C VAL A 201 1.40 -9.45 23.42
N ARG A 202 1.71 -10.72 23.71
CA ARG A 202 2.76 -11.07 24.66
C ARG A 202 4.15 -10.84 24.07
N GLY A 203 4.86 -9.83 24.58
CA GLY A 203 6.21 -9.49 24.13
C GLY A 203 6.24 -8.95 22.69
N PHE A 204 5.21 -8.23 22.28
CA PHE A 204 5.03 -7.72 20.93
C PHE A 204 6.17 -6.76 20.55
N SER A 205 6.49 -5.77 21.40
CA SER A 205 7.61 -4.85 21.20
C SER A 205 8.94 -5.59 20.95
N ALA A 206 9.27 -6.56 21.82
CA ALA A 206 10.50 -7.33 21.68
C ALA A 206 10.56 -8.16 20.38
N ARG A 207 9.42 -8.61 19.86
CA ARG A 207 9.36 -9.30 18.55
C ARG A 207 9.62 -8.35 17.40
N LEU A 208 9.01 -7.17 17.42
CA LEU A 208 9.25 -6.15 16.41
C LEU A 208 10.72 -5.71 16.38
N GLN A 209 11.31 -5.48 17.55
CA GLN A 209 12.73 -5.12 17.66
C GLN A 209 13.66 -6.18 17.06
N ARG A 210 13.37 -7.49 17.28
CA ARG A 210 14.15 -8.58 16.67
C ARG A 210 14.09 -8.59 15.14
N THR A 211 13.07 -7.99 14.56
CA THR A 211 12.96 -7.85 13.10
C THR A 211 13.53 -6.53 12.57
N GLY A 212 14.24 -5.77 13.40
CA GLY A 212 14.90 -4.53 13.03
C GLY A 212 14.06 -3.25 13.21
N MET A 213 12.87 -3.35 13.83
CA MET A 213 12.07 -2.16 14.16
C MET A 213 12.78 -1.33 15.25
N PRO A 214 12.91 0.00 15.08
CA PRO A 214 13.45 0.87 16.11
C PRO A 214 12.68 0.73 17.45
N PRO A 215 13.37 0.69 18.63
CA PRO A 215 12.75 0.40 19.91
C PRO A 215 11.56 1.29 20.25
N ALA A 216 11.68 2.61 20.08
CA ALA A 216 10.60 3.55 20.39
C ALA A 216 9.33 3.30 19.54
N LEU A 217 9.50 2.93 18.27
CA LEU A 217 8.39 2.60 17.38
C LEU A 217 7.79 1.23 17.70
N ALA A 218 8.63 0.26 18.05
CA ALA A 218 8.16 -1.05 18.52
C ALA A 218 7.32 -0.93 19.80
N GLU A 219 7.68 -0.02 20.71
CA GLU A 219 6.90 0.31 21.92
C GLU A 219 5.59 1.02 21.56
N HIS A 220 5.63 1.98 20.64
CA HIS A 220 4.43 2.67 20.15
C HIS A 220 3.41 1.66 19.60
N TYR A 221 3.82 0.77 18.68
CA TYR A 221 2.91 -0.24 18.12
C TYR A 221 2.45 -1.27 19.16
N ALA A 222 3.30 -1.63 20.12
CA ALA A 222 2.88 -2.51 21.21
C ALA A 222 1.82 -1.86 22.12
N ALA A 223 1.90 -0.56 22.35
CA ALA A 223 0.89 0.20 23.08
C ALA A 223 -0.42 0.33 22.28
N ARG A 224 -0.30 0.55 20.95
CA ARG A 224 -1.45 0.65 20.02
C ARG A 224 -2.25 -0.63 19.94
N PHE A 225 -1.59 -1.77 19.97
CA PHE A 225 -2.18 -3.11 19.89
C PHE A 225 -2.01 -3.88 21.20
N ALA A 226 -2.46 -3.24 22.30
CA ALA A 226 -2.26 -3.75 23.66
C ALA A 226 -3.14 -4.97 24.00
N THR A 227 -4.25 -5.17 23.29
CA THR A 227 -5.19 -6.25 23.53
C THR A 227 -5.36 -7.16 22.31
N PRO A 228 -5.78 -8.43 22.48
CA PRO A 228 -6.11 -9.30 21.35
C PRO A 228 -7.20 -8.71 20.43
N ALA A 229 -8.12 -7.91 20.94
CA ALA A 229 -9.17 -7.27 20.15
C ALA A 229 -8.60 -6.22 19.19
N ASP A 230 -7.55 -5.50 19.59
CA ASP A 230 -6.88 -4.52 18.73
C ASP A 230 -6.21 -5.18 17.53
N LEU A 231 -5.73 -6.41 17.68
CA LEU A 231 -5.06 -7.19 16.64
C LEU A 231 -6.02 -7.97 15.74
N PHE A 232 -7.31 -8.07 16.09
CA PHE A 232 -8.27 -8.81 15.28
C PHE A 232 -8.33 -8.29 13.85
N GLY A 233 -8.53 -6.99 13.66
CA GLY A 233 -8.59 -6.36 12.34
C GLY A 233 -7.30 -6.58 11.52
N PRO A 234 -6.11 -6.20 12.04
CA PRO A 234 -4.83 -6.48 11.39
C PRO A 234 -4.63 -7.94 10.98
N VAL A 235 -4.95 -8.91 11.84
CA VAL A 235 -4.85 -10.34 11.54
C VAL A 235 -5.94 -10.81 10.56
N ALA A 236 -7.12 -10.18 10.57
CA ALA A 236 -8.21 -10.51 9.66
C ALA A 236 -7.84 -10.26 8.19
N TRP A 237 -6.91 -9.37 7.87
CA TRP A 237 -6.37 -9.20 6.52
C TRP A 237 -5.74 -10.50 6.00
N TYR A 238 -4.91 -11.15 6.82
CA TYR A 238 -4.30 -12.45 6.49
C TYR A 238 -5.35 -13.55 6.34
N ARG A 239 -6.36 -13.58 7.22
CA ARG A 239 -7.46 -14.56 7.14
C ARG A 239 -8.29 -14.37 5.89
N ALA A 240 -8.63 -13.12 5.56
CA ALA A 240 -9.37 -12.81 4.34
C ALA A 240 -8.55 -13.13 3.07
N ALA A 241 -7.21 -12.92 3.11
CA ALA A 241 -6.30 -13.14 2.00
C ALA A 241 -6.02 -14.62 1.74
N PHE A 242 -5.75 -15.39 2.77
CA PHE A 242 -5.24 -16.75 2.69
C PHE A 242 -6.20 -17.78 3.27
N ALA A 243 -7.53 -17.47 3.27
CA ALA A 243 -8.54 -18.37 3.81
C ALA A 243 -8.36 -19.79 3.29
N LEU A 244 -8.10 -20.72 4.20
CA LEU A 244 -8.07 -22.16 3.88
C LEU A 244 -9.44 -22.56 3.33
N PRO A 245 -9.50 -23.47 2.34
CA PRO A 245 -10.76 -23.97 1.82
C PRO A 245 -11.60 -24.56 2.97
N GLN A 246 -12.72 -23.94 3.27
CA GLN A 246 -13.69 -24.54 4.19
C GLN A 246 -14.70 -25.36 3.38
N PRO A 247 -15.04 -26.58 3.82
CA PRO A 247 -16.08 -27.36 3.17
C PRO A 247 -17.37 -26.54 3.10
N GLY A 248 -17.90 -26.35 1.88
CA GLY A 248 -19.16 -25.66 1.65
C GLY A 248 -19.11 -24.14 1.49
N ARG A 249 -17.96 -23.47 1.62
CA ARG A 249 -17.83 -22.04 1.35
C ARG A 249 -17.06 -21.75 0.06
N VAL A 250 -17.64 -20.91 -0.78
CA VAL A 250 -16.95 -20.37 -1.98
C VAL A 250 -15.81 -19.47 -1.53
N ARG A 251 -14.61 -19.79 -1.97
CA ARG A 251 -13.36 -19.06 -1.67
C ARG A 251 -13.45 -17.61 -2.17
N PRO A 252 -13.26 -16.58 -1.31
CA PRO A 252 -13.07 -15.23 -1.81
C PRO A 252 -11.70 -15.15 -2.52
N PRO A 253 -11.63 -14.61 -3.73
CA PRO A 253 -10.37 -14.52 -4.48
C PRO A 253 -9.58 -13.32 -4.01
N ILE A 254 -8.44 -13.51 -3.35
CA ILE A 254 -7.59 -12.38 -2.94
C ILE A 254 -6.30 -12.30 -3.73
N LEU A 255 -5.75 -13.41 -4.10
CA LEU A 255 -4.56 -13.44 -4.95
C LEU A 255 -4.76 -14.34 -6.16
N SER A 256 -5.92 -14.95 -6.31
CA SER A 256 -6.23 -15.72 -7.47
C SER A 256 -7.74 -15.73 -7.74
N ASN A 257 -8.18 -14.99 -8.73
CA ASN A 257 -9.11 -15.58 -9.66
C ASN A 257 -8.35 -16.73 -10.34
N SER A 258 -7.83 -17.67 -9.56
CA SER A 258 -7.15 -18.83 -10.10
C SER A 258 -8.18 -19.74 -10.74
N PRO A 259 -8.09 -20.03 -12.04
CA PRO A 259 -8.95 -21.01 -12.71
C PRO A 259 -8.85 -22.40 -12.11
N SER A 260 -7.78 -22.72 -11.36
CA SER A 260 -7.66 -23.97 -10.64
C SER A 260 -8.79 -24.23 -9.64
N ALA A 261 -9.44 -23.18 -9.12
CA ALA A 261 -10.63 -23.35 -8.27
C ALA A 261 -11.91 -23.64 -9.08
N ARG A 262 -11.96 -23.26 -10.37
CA ARG A 262 -13.05 -23.61 -11.30
C ARG A 262 -12.81 -24.92 -12.01
N ALA A 263 -11.56 -25.19 -12.42
CA ALA A 263 -11.16 -26.45 -13.06
C ALA A 263 -11.24 -27.65 -12.09
N ALA A 264 -11.17 -27.44 -10.78
CA ALA A 264 -11.44 -28.50 -9.80
C ALA A 264 -12.93 -28.93 -9.75
N ARG A 265 -13.83 -28.20 -10.45
CA ARG A 265 -15.27 -28.55 -10.55
C ARG A 265 -15.69 -29.02 -11.94
N ASP A 266 -14.84 -28.81 -12.95
CA ASP A 266 -15.07 -29.24 -14.31
C ASP A 266 -13.73 -29.68 -14.94
N PRO A 267 -13.43 -31.00 -14.95
CA PRO A 267 -12.19 -31.52 -15.52
C PRO A 267 -12.03 -31.27 -17.02
N ASP A 268 -13.12 -30.89 -17.73
CA ASP A 268 -13.10 -30.60 -19.17
C ASP A 268 -13.02 -29.10 -19.50
N ALA A 269 -13.10 -28.21 -18.50
CA ALA A 269 -12.92 -26.79 -18.71
C ALA A 269 -11.42 -26.41 -18.88
N ARG A 270 -10.88 -26.69 -20.07
CA ARG A 270 -9.57 -26.15 -20.48
C ARG A 270 -9.68 -24.64 -20.50
N GLU A 271 -8.93 -23.96 -19.62
CA GLU A 271 -8.77 -22.49 -19.67
C GLU A 271 -8.29 -22.14 -21.07
N THR A 272 -9.11 -21.45 -21.85
CA THR A 272 -8.72 -21.00 -23.18
C THR A 272 -7.57 -20.00 -23.07
N ARG A 273 -6.73 -19.92 -24.10
CA ARG A 273 -5.64 -18.92 -24.19
C ARG A 273 -6.17 -17.50 -23.94
N GLU A 274 -7.36 -17.17 -24.47
CA GLU A 274 -8.01 -15.88 -24.30
C GLU A 274 -8.40 -15.57 -22.83
N THR A 275 -8.94 -16.55 -22.09
CA THR A 275 -9.30 -16.38 -20.68
C THR A 275 -8.05 -16.22 -19.80
N ARG A 276 -6.95 -16.86 -20.17
CA ARG A 276 -5.66 -16.72 -19.51
C ARG A 276 -5.03 -15.35 -19.79
N GLU A 277 -5.01 -14.90 -21.05
CA GLU A 277 -4.51 -13.60 -21.46
C GLU A 277 -5.34 -12.45 -20.84
N ALA A 278 -6.67 -12.54 -20.85
CA ALA A 278 -7.55 -11.59 -20.18
C ALA A 278 -7.33 -11.53 -18.66
N ARG A 279 -6.98 -12.66 -18.05
CA ARG A 279 -6.64 -12.72 -16.62
C ARG A 279 -5.25 -12.14 -16.33
N GLU A 280 -4.29 -12.39 -17.21
CA GLU A 280 -2.94 -11.82 -17.10
C GLU A 280 -2.98 -10.29 -17.24
N THR A 281 -3.77 -9.77 -18.17
CA THR A 281 -3.96 -8.35 -18.42
C THR A 281 -4.66 -7.61 -17.26
N ARG A 282 -5.62 -8.24 -16.58
CA ARG A 282 -6.38 -7.62 -15.46
C ARG A 282 -5.56 -7.25 -14.25
N HIS A 283 -4.38 -7.80 -14.06
CA HIS A 283 -3.52 -7.54 -12.91
C HIS A 283 -2.21 -6.88 -13.30
N THR A 284 -2.02 -6.55 -14.58
CA THR A 284 -0.82 -5.84 -15.02
C THR A 284 -0.98 -4.36 -14.68
N VAL A 285 0.01 -3.80 -13.98
CA VAL A 285 0.04 -2.38 -13.67
C VAL A 285 0.59 -1.60 -14.85
N THR A 286 -0.18 -0.61 -15.32
CA THR A 286 0.14 0.16 -16.53
C THR A 286 0.70 1.56 -16.24
N ILE A 287 0.58 2.02 -15.00
CA ILE A 287 1.08 3.34 -14.59
C ILE A 287 2.56 3.31 -14.22
N PRO A 288 3.28 4.43 -14.29
CA PRO A 288 4.66 4.54 -13.86
C PRO A 288 4.85 4.03 -12.42
N THR A 289 5.78 3.10 -12.22
CA THR A 289 5.92 2.37 -10.95
C THR A 289 7.37 2.33 -10.50
N THR A 290 7.61 2.67 -9.23
CA THR A 290 8.86 2.37 -8.50
C THR A 290 8.59 1.28 -7.47
N TYR A 291 9.41 0.25 -7.44
CA TYR A 291 9.40 -0.75 -6.40
C TYR A 291 10.70 -0.67 -5.61
N VAL A 292 10.59 -0.41 -4.30
CA VAL A 292 11.71 -0.28 -3.37
C VAL A 292 11.74 -1.50 -2.45
N TRP A 293 12.89 -2.17 -2.36
CA TRP A 293 13.02 -3.38 -1.56
C TRP A 293 14.31 -3.37 -0.75
N GLY A 294 14.22 -3.81 0.51
CA GLY A 294 15.36 -3.97 1.40
C GLY A 294 16.02 -5.33 1.23
N ASN A 295 17.34 -5.36 0.97
CA ASN A 295 18.07 -6.58 0.66
C ASN A 295 18.19 -7.58 1.83
N THR A 296 17.91 -7.12 3.06
CA THR A 296 17.84 -7.93 4.28
C THR A 296 16.42 -8.11 4.81
N ASP A 297 15.40 -7.90 3.98
CA ASP A 297 14.00 -8.12 4.37
C ASP A 297 13.78 -9.57 4.82
N PHE A 298 13.31 -9.73 6.07
CA PHE A 298 13.09 -11.04 6.67
C PHE A 298 11.82 -11.73 6.16
N ALA A 299 10.83 -10.95 5.72
CA ALA A 299 9.50 -11.44 5.34
C ALA A 299 9.38 -11.71 3.84
N LEU A 300 9.99 -10.87 3.01
CA LEU A 300 9.78 -10.84 1.56
C LEU A 300 11.12 -11.01 0.82
N GLY A 301 11.25 -12.16 0.15
CA GLY A 301 12.51 -12.60 -0.43
C GLY A 301 12.80 -12.03 -1.82
N ARG A 302 14.10 -12.02 -2.19
CA ARG A 302 14.64 -11.53 -3.46
C ARG A 302 13.95 -12.10 -4.69
N ALA A 303 13.63 -13.41 -4.68
CA ALA A 303 13.01 -14.07 -5.83
C ALA A 303 11.66 -13.45 -6.24
N ALA A 304 10.85 -13.04 -5.26
CA ALA A 304 9.60 -12.33 -5.51
C ALA A 304 9.86 -10.88 -5.94
N ALA A 305 10.86 -10.22 -5.32
CA ALA A 305 11.22 -8.85 -5.62
C ALA A 305 11.62 -8.68 -7.09
N GLU A 306 12.58 -9.45 -7.56
CA GLU A 306 13.08 -9.42 -8.95
C GLU A 306 12.00 -9.79 -9.99
N ARG A 307 11.10 -10.70 -9.63
CA ARG A 307 10.02 -11.13 -10.53
C ARG A 307 8.93 -10.07 -10.71
N THR A 308 8.82 -9.09 -9.81
CA THR A 308 7.79 -8.03 -9.83
C THR A 308 7.77 -7.29 -11.17
N ALA A 309 8.91 -7.01 -11.78
CA ALA A 309 9.02 -6.36 -13.08
C ALA A 309 8.12 -6.99 -14.19
N ARG A 310 7.88 -8.29 -14.13
CA ARG A 310 7.06 -9.01 -15.14
C ARG A 310 5.57 -8.66 -15.11
N HIS A 311 5.14 -7.92 -14.10
CA HIS A 311 3.74 -7.59 -13.87
C HIS A 311 3.46 -6.08 -13.98
N VAL A 312 4.45 -5.31 -14.46
CA VAL A 312 4.32 -3.89 -14.75
C VAL A 312 4.63 -3.67 -16.22
N SER A 313 3.71 -3.06 -16.96
CA SER A 313 3.91 -2.67 -18.37
C SER A 313 4.18 -1.17 -18.53
N GLY A 314 3.93 -0.37 -17.48
CA GLY A 314 4.34 1.04 -17.43
C GLY A 314 5.84 1.19 -17.23
N ASP A 315 6.32 2.45 -17.15
CA ASP A 315 7.70 2.74 -16.76
C ASP A 315 7.99 2.14 -15.38
N TYR A 316 8.94 1.22 -15.30
CA TYR A 316 9.25 0.46 -14.08
C TYR A 316 10.68 0.70 -13.62
N ARG A 317 10.81 1.05 -12.33
CA ARG A 317 12.09 1.17 -11.64
C ARG A 317 12.12 0.25 -10.43
N PHE A 318 13.16 -0.58 -10.34
CA PHE A 318 13.48 -1.36 -9.14
C PHE A 318 14.62 -0.69 -8.38
N VAL A 319 14.42 -0.48 -7.08
CA VAL A 319 15.41 0.12 -6.17
C VAL A 319 15.66 -0.85 -5.04
N GLU A 320 16.91 -1.26 -4.90
CA GLU A 320 17.38 -2.07 -3.78
C GLU A 320 18.09 -1.16 -2.77
N LEU A 321 17.66 -1.23 -1.50
CA LEU A 321 18.29 -0.53 -0.39
C LEU A 321 18.99 -1.53 0.53
N ASP A 322 20.07 -1.09 1.17
CA ASP A 322 20.74 -1.86 2.22
C ASP A 322 19.94 -1.70 3.54
N GLY A 323 18.86 -2.46 3.65
CA GLY A 323 17.90 -2.33 4.73
C GLY A 323 17.00 -3.56 4.88
N GLY A 324 16.29 -3.62 6.00
CA GLY A 324 15.32 -4.65 6.32
C GLY A 324 13.91 -4.31 5.80
N HIS A 325 12.92 -4.88 6.49
CA HIS A 325 11.51 -4.72 6.14
C HIS A 325 10.96 -3.31 6.43
N TRP A 326 11.45 -2.66 7.50
CA TRP A 326 10.89 -1.43 8.06
C TRP A 326 11.47 -0.17 7.41
N LEU A 327 11.49 -0.12 6.08
CA LEU A 327 12.07 0.99 5.31
C LEU A 327 11.43 2.36 5.59
N PRO A 328 10.12 2.50 5.80
CA PRO A 328 9.53 3.81 6.13
C PRO A 328 10.11 4.44 7.37
N GLU A 329 10.48 3.63 8.36
CA GLU A 329 11.03 4.06 9.65
C GLU A 329 12.56 4.16 9.66
N THR A 330 13.24 3.35 8.85
CA THR A 330 14.70 3.23 8.88
C THR A 330 15.41 3.98 7.75
N HIS A 331 14.73 4.22 6.62
CA HIS A 331 15.27 4.85 5.41
C HIS A 331 14.32 5.92 4.85
N PRO A 332 13.81 6.85 5.69
CA PRO A 332 12.79 7.82 5.25
C PRO A 332 13.32 8.81 4.21
N GLU A 333 14.61 9.19 4.25
CA GLU A 333 15.22 10.11 3.31
C GLU A 333 15.32 9.51 1.90
N GLU A 334 15.76 8.27 1.80
CA GLU A 334 15.86 7.52 0.54
C GLU A 334 14.47 7.31 -0.05
N LEU A 335 13.50 6.90 0.77
CA LEU A 335 12.13 6.71 0.31
C LEU A 335 11.48 8.00 -0.17
N ALA A 336 11.63 9.10 0.56
CA ALA A 336 11.10 10.39 0.13
C ALA A 336 11.73 10.82 -1.21
N GLY A 337 13.04 10.59 -1.39
CA GLY A 337 13.74 10.85 -2.64
C GLY A 337 13.18 10.04 -3.83
N GLU A 338 12.92 8.75 -3.64
CA GLU A 338 12.34 7.89 -4.68
C GLU A 338 10.89 8.24 -5.01
N ILE A 339 10.08 8.59 -4.00
CA ILE A 339 8.70 9.04 -4.18
C ILE A 339 8.67 10.36 -4.98
N LEU A 340 9.52 11.34 -4.62
CA LEU A 340 9.62 12.61 -5.33
C LEU A 340 10.13 12.43 -6.77
N ALA A 341 11.14 11.59 -6.97
CA ALA A 341 11.65 11.29 -8.31
C ALA A 341 10.57 10.65 -9.20
N ARG A 342 9.77 9.73 -8.64
CA ARG A 342 8.66 9.10 -9.36
C ARG A 342 7.53 10.10 -9.65
N ALA A 343 7.19 10.96 -8.69
CA ALA A 343 6.17 11.99 -8.89
C ALA A 343 6.56 13.01 -9.97
N ALA A 344 7.84 13.33 -10.05
CA ALA A 344 8.35 14.26 -11.07
C ALA A 344 8.36 13.68 -12.49
N ALA A 345 8.46 12.35 -12.61
CA ALA A 345 8.52 11.64 -13.90
C ALA A 345 7.14 11.22 -14.45
N SER A 346 6.01 11.57 -13.77
CA SER A 346 4.67 11.04 -14.07
C SER A 346 3.69 12.05 -14.65
#